data_f676a96ab9e48605923c94ccedbfd5ea
#
_entry.id   f676a96ab9e48605923c94ccedbfd5ea
#
_cell.length_a   1.000
_cell.length_b   1.000
_cell.length_c   1.000
_cell.angle_alpha   90.00
_cell.angle_beta   90.00
_cell.angle_gamma   90.00
#
_symmetry.space_group_name_H-M   'P 1'
#
loop_
_entity.id
_entity.type
_entity.pdbx_description
1 polymer ?
#
loop_
_entity_poly.entity_id
_entity_poly.type
_entity_poly.pdbx_seq_one_letter_code
_entity_poly.pdbx_strand_id
1 'polypeptide(L)'
;MHIVTGAAGFIGSNMVAYLNSQGHKDIICADTLNQHKVQNLAGLEFEDFIHPDELLKRNLRQDTVWHLGANSKTSSDDWDSIYQSNVMYTRQLLETAQDIVFASSASVYGDNEDTEETPKNEAPKNMYAATKMMCDNLLVSNTAQTQSWRFFNVYGNREQHKVNAGMASPYSNFIHQARNTGVIKLFRNSQRVHRDFICVDDVVKIMYDCHKKYHHSFICNLGTGDTYSFQKWGELIARKYNAEIEYIEVPKELEGIYQMYTRSNNNKLSKKIGDYKFITPEEFVEANL
;
A
#
# COMPACT_ATOMS: atom_id res chain seq x y z
N MET A 1 -19.15 1.81 -13.25
CA MET A 1 -18.90 2.66 -12.05
C MET A 1 -17.65 2.17 -11.36
N HIS A 2 -16.96 3.02 -10.63
CA HIS A 2 -15.79 2.61 -9.80
C HIS A 2 -16.20 2.50 -8.33
N ILE A 3 -15.69 1.47 -7.66
CA ILE A 3 -15.89 1.27 -6.23
C ILE A 3 -14.51 1.20 -5.59
N VAL A 4 -14.27 1.99 -4.55
CA VAL A 4 -12.99 2.01 -3.83
C VAL A 4 -13.23 1.62 -2.38
N THR A 5 -12.77 0.43 -1.97
CA THR A 5 -12.76 0.06 -0.55
C THR A 5 -11.50 0.60 0.12
N GLY A 6 -11.59 0.94 1.40
CA GLY A 6 -10.49 1.64 2.08
C GLY A 6 -10.27 3.06 1.54
N ALA A 7 -11.33 3.68 1.00
CA ALA A 7 -11.30 4.96 0.28
C ALA A 7 -10.78 6.14 1.10
N ALA A 8 -10.95 6.13 2.40
CA ALA A 8 -10.42 7.14 3.31
C ALA A 8 -9.00 6.79 3.83
N GLY A 9 -8.46 5.64 3.45
CA GLY A 9 -7.09 5.22 3.75
C GLY A 9 -6.05 5.88 2.86
N PHE A 10 -4.77 5.55 3.08
CA PHE A 10 -3.65 6.10 2.32
C PHE A 10 -3.76 5.83 0.81
N ILE A 11 -3.71 4.57 0.39
CA ILE A 11 -3.72 4.22 -1.04
C ILE A 11 -5.10 4.46 -1.64
N GLY A 12 -6.19 4.14 -0.90
CA GLY A 12 -7.55 4.31 -1.38
C GLY A 12 -7.90 5.76 -1.73
N SER A 13 -7.55 6.72 -0.88
CA SER A 13 -7.81 8.15 -1.16
C SER A 13 -6.98 8.69 -2.33
N ASN A 14 -5.77 8.19 -2.54
CA ASN A 14 -4.97 8.51 -3.72
C ASN A 14 -5.56 7.86 -4.99
N MET A 15 -6.13 6.65 -4.90
CA MET A 15 -6.87 6.05 -6.02
C MET A 15 -8.09 6.88 -6.40
N VAL A 16 -8.90 7.34 -5.42
CA VAL A 16 -10.04 8.24 -5.71
C VAL A 16 -9.55 9.53 -6.37
N ALA A 17 -8.48 10.15 -5.84
CA ALA A 17 -7.89 11.35 -6.44
C ALA A 17 -7.43 11.11 -7.88
N TYR A 18 -6.78 9.96 -8.13
CA TYR A 18 -6.34 9.59 -9.48
C TYR A 18 -7.52 9.37 -10.43
N LEU A 19 -8.55 8.64 -9.99
CA LEU A 19 -9.79 8.46 -10.78
C LEU A 19 -10.45 9.81 -11.12
N ASN A 20 -10.50 10.74 -10.16
CA ASN A 20 -10.99 12.10 -10.43
C ASN A 20 -10.15 12.82 -11.49
N SER A 21 -8.83 12.69 -11.45
CA SER A 21 -7.93 13.29 -12.45
C SER A 21 -8.16 12.72 -13.86
N GLN A 22 -8.68 11.48 -13.95
CA GLN A 22 -9.08 10.83 -15.20
C GLN A 22 -10.52 11.15 -15.63
N GLY A 23 -11.21 12.02 -14.88
CA GLY A 23 -12.56 12.49 -15.19
C GLY A 23 -13.68 11.63 -14.58
N HIS A 24 -13.35 10.60 -13.79
CA HIS A 24 -14.35 9.77 -13.11
C HIS A 24 -14.85 10.45 -11.84
N LYS A 25 -16.17 10.56 -11.71
CA LYS A 25 -16.88 11.08 -10.52
C LYS A 25 -17.92 10.09 -10.00
N ASP A 26 -18.31 9.12 -10.83
CA ASP A 26 -19.20 8.00 -10.52
C ASP A 26 -18.47 6.95 -9.66
N ILE A 27 -18.05 7.36 -8.48
CA ILE A 27 -17.24 6.58 -7.53
C ILE A 27 -18.06 6.33 -6.27
N ILE A 28 -18.16 5.07 -5.84
CA ILE A 28 -18.61 4.72 -4.50
C ILE A 28 -17.39 4.49 -3.61
N CYS A 29 -17.27 5.29 -2.58
CA CYS A 29 -16.27 5.13 -1.53
C CYS A 29 -16.80 4.24 -0.41
N ALA A 30 -16.11 3.15 -0.08
CA ALA A 30 -16.49 2.26 1.02
C ALA A 30 -15.36 2.21 2.07
N ASP A 31 -15.60 2.74 3.27
CA ASP A 31 -14.63 2.70 4.39
C ASP A 31 -15.34 2.94 5.73
N THR A 32 -14.63 2.66 6.81
CA THR A 32 -14.97 3.13 8.15
C THR A 32 -14.23 4.44 8.45
N LEU A 33 -14.98 5.48 8.79
CA LEU A 33 -14.40 6.80 9.08
C LEU A 33 -14.00 6.94 10.55
N ASN A 34 -12.91 7.64 10.76
CA ASN A 34 -12.53 8.23 12.03
C ASN A 34 -11.92 9.64 11.78
N GLN A 35 -11.75 10.42 12.85
CA GLN A 35 -11.24 11.79 12.76
C GLN A 35 -9.88 11.93 12.06
N HIS A 36 -9.05 10.87 12.03
CA HIS A 36 -7.72 10.92 11.40
C HIS A 36 -7.78 10.66 9.89
N LYS A 37 -8.79 9.93 9.42
CA LYS A 37 -8.98 9.60 8.01
C LYS A 37 -9.79 10.63 7.23
N VAL A 38 -10.66 11.39 7.91
CA VAL A 38 -11.59 12.31 7.23
C VAL A 38 -10.89 13.32 6.33
N GLN A 39 -9.68 13.76 6.70
CA GLN A 39 -8.89 14.71 5.92
C GLN A 39 -8.45 14.15 4.57
N ASN A 40 -8.33 12.83 4.45
CA ASN A 40 -7.96 12.18 3.18
C ASN A 40 -9.05 12.29 2.11
N LEU A 41 -10.30 12.58 2.50
CA LEU A 41 -11.41 12.77 1.57
C LEU A 41 -11.54 14.23 1.09
N ALA A 42 -10.78 15.15 1.68
CA ALA A 42 -10.86 16.57 1.32
C ALA A 42 -10.46 16.79 -0.15
N GLY A 43 -11.32 17.50 -0.90
CA GLY A 43 -11.11 17.82 -2.30
C GLY A 43 -11.34 16.64 -3.28
N LEU A 44 -11.86 15.50 -2.80
CA LEU A 44 -12.23 14.37 -3.65
C LEU A 44 -13.70 14.46 -4.08
N GLU A 45 -13.96 14.06 -5.32
CA GLU A 45 -15.31 13.96 -5.89
C GLU A 45 -15.72 12.48 -5.96
N PHE A 46 -16.86 12.15 -5.37
CA PHE A 46 -17.46 10.80 -5.39
C PHE A 46 -18.98 10.90 -5.25
N GLU A 47 -19.69 9.90 -5.74
CA GLU A 47 -21.14 9.87 -5.74
C GLU A 47 -21.70 9.52 -4.35
N ASP A 48 -21.10 8.54 -3.67
CA ASP A 48 -21.59 8.03 -2.38
C ASP A 48 -20.43 7.57 -1.48
N PHE A 49 -20.66 7.64 -0.16
CA PHE A 49 -19.76 7.10 0.86
C PHE A 49 -20.55 6.17 1.78
N ILE A 50 -20.19 4.88 1.77
CA ILE A 50 -20.93 3.84 2.47
C ILE A 50 -20.06 3.04 3.44
N HIS A 51 -20.69 2.40 4.41
CA HIS A 51 -20.01 1.42 5.24
C HIS A 51 -19.64 0.17 4.43
N PRO A 52 -18.49 -0.49 4.65
CA PRO A 52 -18.09 -1.68 3.90
C PRO A 52 -19.12 -2.81 3.89
N ASP A 53 -19.85 -3.02 4.99
CA ASP A 53 -20.89 -4.07 5.07
C ASP A 53 -22.12 -3.77 4.19
N GLU A 54 -22.36 -2.51 3.86
CA GLU A 54 -23.41 -2.12 2.93
C GLU A 54 -23.03 -2.45 1.48
N LEU A 55 -21.73 -2.34 1.17
CA LEU A 55 -21.22 -2.70 -0.14
C LEU A 55 -21.49 -4.18 -0.48
N LEU A 56 -21.31 -5.08 0.48
CA LEU A 56 -21.51 -6.51 0.31
C LEU A 56 -22.98 -6.91 -0.03
N LYS A 57 -23.93 -6.00 0.17
CA LYS A 57 -25.35 -6.19 -0.17
C LYS A 57 -25.70 -5.76 -1.59
N ARG A 58 -24.76 -5.11 -2.30
CA ARG A 58 -24.96 -4.58 -3.66
C ARG A 58 -24.53 -5.62 -4.71
N ASN A 59 -25.14 -5.56 -5.89
CA ASN A 59 -24.68 -6.32 -7.05
C ASN A 59 -23.61 -5.50 -7.80
N LEU A 60 -22.37 -5.94 -7.76
CA LEU A 60 -21.20 -5.25 -8.26
C LEU A 60 -20.66 -5.85 -9.58
N ARG A 61 -21.44 -6.67 -10.28
CA ARG A 61 -21.00 -7.44 -11.44
C ARG A 61 -20.58 -6.60 -12.66
N GLN A 62 -21.02 -5.37 -12.74
CA GLN A 62 -20.69 -4.44 -13.83
C GLN A 62 -19.74 -3.32 -13.39
N ASP A 63 -19.24 -3.40 -12.17
CA ASP A 63 -18.41 -2.36 -11.56
C ASP A 63 -16.96 -2.84 -11.42
N THR A 64 -16.00 -1.91 -11.49
CA THR A 64 -14.63 -2.18 -11.13
C THR A 64 -14.43 -1.91 -9.63
N VAL A 65 -14.04 -2.92 -8.90
CA VAL A 65 -13.78 -2.81 -7.46
C VAL A 65 -12.28 -2.69 -7.21
N TRP A 66 -11.84 -1.51 -6.79
CA TRP A 66 -10.50 -1.24 -6.25
C TRP A 66 -10.49 -1.63 -4.78
N HIS A 67 -10.19 -2.89 -4.50
CA HIS A 67 -10.21 -3.43 -3.14
C HIS A 67 -8.90 -3.12 -2.41
N LEU A 68 -8.84 -1.92 -1.82
CA LEU A 68 -7.67 -1.35 -1.14
C LEU A 68 -7.84 -1.31 0.39
N GLY A 69 -9.03 -1.65 0.88
CA GLY A 69 -9.34 -1.75 2.30
C GLY A 69 -8.83 -3.05 2.91
N ALA A 70 -8.18 -2.95 4.06
CA ALA A 70 -7.76 -4.10 4.87
C ALA A 70 -7.45 -3.66 6.30
N ASN A 71 -7.50 -4.59 7.25
CA ASN A 71 -6.80 -4.43 8.53
C ASN A 71 -5.30 -4.69 8.26
N SER A 72 -4.51 -3.60 8.22
CA SER A 72 -3.07 -3.65 7.89
C SER A 72 -2.15 -3.67 9.11
N LYS A 73 -2.68 -3.91 10.31
CA LYS A 73 -1.91 -3.94 11.55
C LYS A 73 -1.07 -5.21 11.63
N THR A 74 0.22 -5.10 11.29
CA THR A 74 1.17 -6.22 11.25
C THR A 74 1.50 -6.80 12.63
N SER A 75 1.30 -6.00 13.70
CA SER A 75 1.48 -6.40 15.09
C SER A 75 0.20 -6.86 15.79
N SER A 76 -0.86 -7.18 15.04
CA SER A 76 -2.11 -7.66 15.64
C SER A 76 -1.98 -9.12 16.05
N ASP A 77 -2.39 -9.42 17.28
CA ASP A 77 -2.50 -10.79 17.81
C ASP A 77 -3.94 -11.33 17.71
N ASP A 78 -4.88 -10.53 17.23
CA ASP A 78 -6.27 -10.90 17.02
C ASP A 78 -6.47 -11.50 15.61
N TRP A 79 -6.27 -12.82 15.53
CA TRP A 79 -6.45 -13.57 14.29
C TRP A 79 -7.88 -13.47 13.74
N ASP A 80 -8.88 -13.59 14.59
CA ASP A 80 -10.27 -13.61 14.12
C ASP A 80 -10.65 -12.27 13.48
N SER A 81 -10.31 -11.17 14.13
CA SER A 81 -10.57 -9.83 13.58
C SER A 81 -9.87 -9.61 12.24
N ILE A 82 -8.58 -9.96 12.14
CA ILE A 82 -7.81 -9.73 10.89
C ILE A 82 -8.27 -10.69 9.77
N TYR A 83 -8.65 -11.93 10.12
CA TYR A 83 -9.18 -12.91 9.17
C TYR A 83 -10.54 -12.48 8.63
N GLN A 84 -11.46 -12.05 9.50
CA GLN A 84 -12.78 -11.57 9.09
C GLN A 84 -12.68 -10.35 8.18
N SER A 85 -11.89 -9.35 8.57
CA SER A 85 -11.76 -8.10 7.82
C SER A 85 -11.01 -8.25 6.50
N ASN A 86 -10.07 -9.19 6.38
CA ASN A 86 -9.27 -9.34 5.17
C ASN A 86 -9.76 -10.50 4.30
N VAL A 87 -9.82 -11.72 4.84
CA VAL A 87 -10.09 -12.92 4.04
C VAL A 87 -11.59 -13.09 3.78
N MET A 88 -12.40 -13.04 4.84
CA MET A 88 -13.85 -13.27 4.69
C MET A 88 -14.51 -12.15 3.91
N TYR A 89 -14.11 -10.90 4.16
CA TYR A 89 -14.59 -9.76 3.38
C TYR A 89 -14.24 -9.89 1.89
N THR A 90 -13.00 -10.24 1.55
CA THR A 90 -12.60 -10.48 0.14
C THR A 90 -13.40 -11.63 -0.49
N ARG A 91 -13.65 -12.71 0.26
CA ARG A 91 -14.49 -13.84 -0.20
C ARG A 91 -15.90 -13.39 -0.54
N GLN A 92 -16.52 -12.60 0.33
CA GLN A 92 -17.87 -12.07 0.10
C GLN A 92 -17.93 -11.09 -1.08
N LEU A 93 -16.90 -10.26 -1.28
CA LEU A 93 -16.81 -9.42 -2.48
C LEU A 93 -16.80 -10.26 -3.77
N LEU A 94 -16.10 -11.39 -3.79
CA LEU A 94 -16.04 -12.30 -4.94
C LEU A 94 -17.41 -12.93 -5.30
N GLU A 95 -18.37 -12.95 -4.38
CA GLU A 95 -19.73 -13.42 -4.66
C GLU A 95 -20.55 -12.40 -5.47
N THR A 96 -20.23 -11.12 -5.34
CA THR A 96 -21.00 -10.00 -5.91
C THR A 96 -20.29 -9.27 -7.03
N ALA A 97 -18.94 -9.26 -7.06
CA ALA A 97 -18.12 -8.58 -8.04
C ALA A 97 -17.49 -9.54 -9.05
N GLN A 98 -17.25 -9.05 -10.29
CA GLN A 98 -16.61 -9.81 -11.37
C GLN A 98 -15.29 -9.18 -11.84
N ASP A 99 -14.97 -7.98 -11.37
CA ASP A 99 -13.76 -7.24 -11.73
C ASP A 99 -13.16 -6.59 -10.47
N ILE A 100 -12.05 -7.15 -9.99
CA ILE A 100 -11.41 -6.75 -8.72
C ILE A 100 -9.93 -6.47 -8.91
N VAL A 101 -9.51 -5.26 -8.54
CA VAL A 101 -8.11 -4.87 -8.42
C VAL A 101 -7.74 -4.81 -6.94
N PHE A 102 -6.87 -5.71 -6.49
CA PHE A 102 -6.64 -6.00 -5.08
C PHE A 102 -5.26 -5.52 -4.59
N ALA A 103 -5.25 -4.91 -3.42
CA ALA A 103 -4.05 -4.55 -2.69
C ALA A 103 -3.51 -5.75 -1.89
N SER A 104 -2.61 -6.52 -2.46
CA SER A 104 -1.79 -7.51 -1.76
C SER A 104 -0.53 -6.84 -1.17
N SER A 105 0.43 -7.62 -0.71
CA SER A 105 1.62 -7.10 -0.01
C SER A 105 2.85 -7.96 -0.25
N ALA A 106 4.01 -7.34 -0.39
CA ALA A 106 5.31 -8.02 -0.39
C ALA A 106 5.64 -8.72 0.94
N SER A 107 4.90 -8.42 2.02
CA SER A 107 5.05 -9.14 3.30
C SER A 107 4.79 -10.65 3.19
N VAL A 108 4.13 -11.11 2.12
CA VAL A 108 3.93 -12.53 1.82
C VAL A 108 5.24 -13.29 1.63
N TYR A 109 6.32 -12.62 1.22
CA TYR A 109 7.64 -13.23 1.03
C TYR A 109 8.43 -13.41 2.32
N GLY A 110 8.03 -12.77 3.43
CA GLY A 110 8.79 -12.80 4.68
C GLY A 110 10.21 -12.28 4.46
N ASP A 111 11.22 -13.09 4.79
CA ASP A 111 12.64 -12.72 4.60
C ASP A 111 13.26 -13.30 3.32
N ASN A 112 12.46 -13.86 2.42
CA ASN A 112 12.98 -14.33 1.15
C ASN A 112 13.49 -13.15 0.32
N GLU A 113 14.73 -13.25 -0.14
CA GLU A 113 15.33 -12.27 -1.06
C GLU A 113 14.83 -12.46 -2.50
N ASP A 114 14.48 -13.70 -2.87
CA ASP A 114 13.81 -13.99 -4.14
C ASP A 114 12.32 -13.70 -3.99
N THR A 115 11.90 -12.60 -4.60
CA THR A 115 10.50 -12.12 -4.58
C THR A 115 9.78 -12.40 -5.91
N GLU A 116 10.21 -13.40 -6.69
CA GLU A 116 9.42 -13.87 -7.82
C GLU A 116 8.05 -14.38 -7.34
N GLU A 117 6.97 -14.03 -8.06
CA GLU A 117 5.59 -14.34 -7.69
C GLU A 117 5.26 -15.82 -7.90
N THR A 118 5.89 -16.67 -7.09
CA THR A 118 5.69 -18.12 -7.06
C THR A 118 5.43 -18.61 -5.64
N PRO A 119 4.61 -19.67 -5.43
CA PRO A 119 4.30 -20.17 -4.09
C PRO A 119 5.54 -20.59 -3.28
N LYS A 120 6.61 -21.07 -3.94
CA LYS A 120 7.86 -21.48 -3.26
C LYS A 120 8.57 -20.35 -2.52
N ASN A 121 8.31 -19.09 -2.94
CA ASN A 121 8.93 -17.90 -2.37
C ASN A 121 8.06 -17.26 -1.26
N GLU A 122 6.87 -17.77 -1.01
CA GLU A 122 5.97 -17.27 0.01
C GLU A 122 6.33 -17.84 1.38
N ALA A 123 6.60 -16.97 2.34
CA ALA A 123 6.98 -17.31 3.72
C ALA A 123 6.43 -16.26 4.72
N PRO A 124 5.09 -16.09 4.82
CA PRO A 124 4.50 -15.03 5.65
C PRO A 124 4.87 -15.20 7.12
N LYS A 125 5.33 -14.12 7.77
CA LYS A 125 5.82 -14.15 9.16
C LYS A 125 4.82 -13.62 10.19
N ASN A 126 3.71 -13.04 9.75
CA ASN A 126 2.67 -12.52 10.63
C ASN A 126 1.28 -12.77 10.04
N MET A 127 0.26 -12.55 10.86
CA MET A 127 -1.14 -12.79 10.48
C MET A 127 -1.56 -11.95 9.27
N TYR A 128 -1.15 -10.69 9.22
CA TYR A 128 -1.44 -9.82 8.08
C TYR A 128 -0.89 -10.40 6.76
N ALA A 129 0.38 -10.79 6.75
CA ALA A 129 1.01 -11.39 5.57
C ALA A 129 0.31 -12.70 5.15
N ALA A 130 -0.04 -13.55 6.12
CA ALA A 130 -0.80 -14.77 5.87
C ALA A 130 -2.18 -14.49 5.25
N THR A 131 -2.92 -13.47 5.75
CA THR A 131 -4.22 -13.12 5.16
C THR A 131 -4.08 -12.57 3.74
N LYS A 132 -3.02 -11.81 3.43
CA LYS A 132 -2.77 -11.34 2.05
C LYS A 132 -2.46 -12.49 1.08
N MET A 133 -1.65 -13.46 1.51
CA MET A 133 -1.39 -14.68 0.74
C MET A 133 -2.67 -15.50 0.52
N MET A 134 -3.51 -15.66 1.55
CA MET A 134 -4.80 -16.35 1.41
C MET A 134 -5.72 -15.63 0.40
N CYS A 135 -5.77 -14.29 0.43
CA CYS A 135 -6.54 -13.51 -0.54
C CYS A 135 -6.00 -13.67 -1.96
N ASP A 136 -4.67 -13.63 -2.16
CA ASP A 136 -4.06 -13.89 -3.48
C ASP A 136 -4.55 -15.23 -4.05
N ASN A 137 -4.54 -16.29 -3.24
CA ASN A 137 -5.00 -17.62 -3.64
C ASN A 137 -6.51 -17.67 -3.95
N LEU A 138 -7.33 -17.00 -3.15
CA LEU A 138 -8.79 -16.90 -3.40
C LEU A 138 -9.07 -16.19 -4.73
N LEU A 139 -8.37 -15.09 -5.00
CA LEU A 139 -8.56 -14.28 -6.19
C LEU A 139 -8.15 -15.02 -7.45
N VAL A 140 -6.98 -15.65 -7.47
CA VAL A 140 -6.47 -16.38 -8.64
C VAL A 140 -7.31 -17.61 -8.97
N SER A 141 -7.87 -18.27 -7.96
CA SER A 141 -8.72 -19.46 -8.15
C SER A 141 -10.15 -19.15 -8.52
N ASN A 142 -10.56 -17.88 -8.51
CA ASN A 142 -11.92 -17.46 -8.82
C ASN A 142 -12.15 -17.26 -10.32
N THR A 143 -13.41 -17.28 -10.75
CA THR A 143 -13.83 -17.00 -12.14
C THR A 143 -13.91 -15.51 -12.46
N ALA A 144 -13.92 -14.63 -11.45
CA ALA A 144 -13.85 -13.19 -11.62
C ALA A 144 -12.50 -12.77 -12.22
N GLN A 145 -12.51 -11.67 -12.98
CA GLN A 145 -11.27 -11.03 -13.40
C GLN A 145 -10.61 -10.35 -12.19
N THR A 146 -9.40 -10.78 -11.83
CA THR A 146 -8.73 -10.28 -10.63
C THR A 146 -7.30 -9.88 -10.91
N GLN A 147 -6.91 -8.70 -10.44
CA GLN A 147 -5.53 -8.23 -10.52
C GLN A 147 -5.01 -7.99 -9.10
N SER A 148 -4.17 -8.91 -8.62
CA SER A 148 -3.57 -8.80 -7.29
C SER A 148 -2.19 -8.18 -7.37
N TRP A 149 -1.99 -7.09 -6.63
CA TRP A 149 -0.77 -6.30 -6.62
C TRP A 149 -0.07 -6.42 -5.26
N ARG A 150 1.09 -7.06 -5.22
CA ARG A 150 1.94 -7.18 -4.03
C ARG A 150 2.76 -5.90 -3.86
N PHE A 151 2.22 -4.96 -3.08
CA PHE A 151 2.90 -3.69 -2.83
C PHE A 151 4.16 -3.88 -2.01
N PHE A 152 5.24 -3.24 -2.46
CA PHE A 152 6.42 -2.99 -1.65
C PHE A 152 6.19 -1.76 -0.77
N ASN A 153 7.22 -1.02 -0.35
CA ASN A 153 7.01 0.04 0.64
C ASN A 153 6.48 1.31 -0.03
N VAL A 154 5.17 1.47 -0.02
CA VAL A 154 4.52 2.65 -0.60
C VAL A 154 4.73 3.87 0.29
N TYR A 155 5.06 5.01 -0.31
CA TYR A 155 5.17 6.31 0.36
C TYR A 155 4.44 7.40 -0.44
N GLY A 156 4.07 8.49 0.22
CA GLY A 156 3.50 9.65 -0.47
C GLY A 156 2.48 10.45 0.34
N ASN A 157 1.70 11.25 -0.37
CA ASN A 157 0.68 12.11 0.22
C ASN A 157 -0.49 11.31 0.82
N ARG A 158 -1.23 11.90 1.76
CA ARG A 158 -2.41 11.31 2.45
C ARG A 158 -2.09 10.14 3.39
N GLU A 159 -0.83 10.01 3.84
CA GLU A 159 -0.40 8.96 4.77
C GLU A 159 -0.42 9.40 6.25
N GLN A 160 -0.63 10.68 6.55
CA GLN A 160 -0.49 11.28 7.88
C GLN A 160 -1.23 10.52 9.00
N HIS A 161 -2.43 9.99 8.72
CA HIS A 161 -3.23 9.23 9.69
C HIS A 161 -2.52 7.96 10.22
N LYS A 162 -1.51 7.44 9.50
CA LYS A 162 -0.74 6.25 9.90
C LYS A 162 0.41 6.58 10.86
N VAL A 163 0.84 7.83 10.96
CA VAL A 163 1.97 8.23 11.82
C VAL A 163 1.66 7.90 13.28
N ASN A 164 0.49 8.35 13.78
CA ASN A 164 0.08 8.08 15.16
C ASN A 164 -0.18 6.60 15.45
N ALA A 165 -0.42 5.80 14.43
CA ALA A 165 -0.60 4.36 14.55
C ALA A 165 0.73 3.57 14.46
N GLY A 166 1.87 4.24 14.26
CA GLY A 166 3.18 3.61 14.09
C GLY A 166 3.34 2.77 12.82
N MET A 167 2.49 3.01 11.81
CA MET A 167 2.44 2.23 10.56
C MET A 167 2.78 3.05 9.32
N ALA A 168 3.23 4.29 9.49
CA ALA A 168 3.60 5.15 8.39
C ALA A 168 4.99 4.80 7.81
N SER A 169 5.19 5.15 6.55
CA SER A 169 6.50 5.06 5.90
C SER A 169 7.55 5.95 6.59
N PRO A 170 8.84 5.68 6.41
CA PRO A 170 9.89 6.58 6.88
C PRO A 170 9.72 8.02 6.39
N TYR A 171 9.25 8.21 5.15
CA TYR A 171 8.92 9.53 4.61
C TYR A 171 7.98 10.31 5.53
N SER A 172 6.80 9.78 5.84
CA SER A 172 5.81 10.46 6.68
C SER A 172 6.26 10.58 8.14
N ASN A 173 6.95 9.57 8.69
CA ASN A 173 7.46 9.61 10.05
C ASN A 173 8.56 10.67 10.22
N PHE A 174 9.50 10.80 9.29
CA PHE A 174 10.57 11.78 9.39
C PHE A 174 10.07 13.21 9.17
N ILE A 175 9.08 13.42 8.28
CA ILE A 175 8.40 14.72 8.16
C ILE A 175 7.72 15.10 9.48
N HIS A 176 7.01 14.15 10.10
CA HIS A 176 6.35 14.40 11.38
C HIS A 176 7.35 14.79 12.47
N GLN A 177 8.46 14.07 12.57
CA GLN A 177 9.54 14.40 13.53
C GLN A 177 10.16 15.78 13.23
N ALA A 178 10.54 16.03 11.99
CA ALA A 178 11.13 17.30 11.58
C ALA A 178 10.24 18.50 11.90
N ARG A 179 8.93 18.39 11.61
CA ARG A 179 7.94 19.48 11.86
C ARG A 179 7.69 19.72 13.34
N ASN A 180 7.63 18.67 14.15
CA ASN A 180 7.19 18.79 15.54
C ASN A 180 8.36 19.03 16.52
N THR A 181 9.54 18.52 16.22
CA THR A 181 10.69 18.55 17.14
C THR A 181 11.94 19.19 16.54
N GLY A 182 12.02 19.37 15.24
CA GLY A 182 13.22 19.78 14.53
C GLY A 182 14.33 18.72 14.53
N VAL A 183 14.04 17.51 15.00
CA VAL A 183 15.03 16.42 15.11
C VAL A 183 14.47 15.14 14.49
N ILE A 184 15.26 14.51 13.62
CA ILE A 184 14.94 13.20 13.01
C ILE A 184 15.78 12.13 13.72
N LYS A 185 15.12 11.13 14.28
CA LYS A 185 15.78 9.99 14.96
C LYS A 185 16.02 8.86 13.97
N LEU A 186 17.30 8.53 13.77
CA LEU A 186 17.74 7.41 12.93
C LEU A 186 18.41 6.34 13.78
N PHE A 187 18.12 5.08 13.46
CA PHE A 187 18.90 4.00 14.05
C PHE A 187 20.35 4.02 13.55
N ARG A 188 21.33 3.72 14.41
CA ARG A 188 22.77 3.72 14.04
C ARG A 188 23.11 2.82 12.86
N ASN A 189 22.27 1.82 12.56
CA ASN A 189 22.42 0.94 11.42
C ASN A 189 21.52 1.30 10.21
N SER A 190 20.90 2.49 10.22
CA SER A 190 19.93 2.92 9.20
C SER A 190 20.48 2.92 7.77
N GLN A 191 21.80 3.08 7.60
CA GLN A 191 22.49 2.97 6.31
C GLN A 191 22.48 1.53 5.74
N ARG A 192 22.24 0.51 6.57
CA ARG A 192 22.16 -0.90 6.16
C ARG A 192 20.73 -1.37 5.94
N VAL A 193 19.74 -0.58 6.35
CA VAL A 193 18.33 -0.91 6.19
C VAL A 193 17.84 -0.36 4.87
N HIS A 194 17.64 -1.24 3.91
CA HIS A 194 17.21 -0.91 2.56
C HIS A 194 15.83 -1.49 2.26
N ARG A 195 14.97 -0.69 1.65
CA ARG A 195 13.64 -1.12 1.15
C ARG A 195 13.45 -0.64 -0.27
N ASP A 196 12.70 -1.41 -1.02
CA ASP A 196 12.11 -0.94 -2.26
C ASP A 196 10.94 -0.01 -1.93
N PHE A 197 11.14 1.27 -2.18
CA PHE A 197 10.13 2.30 -1.95
C PHE A 197 9.52 2.74 -3.27
N ILE A 198 8.19 2.71 -3.35
CA ILE A 198 7.44 3.16 -4.51
C ILE A 198 6.50 4.31 -4.16
N CYS A 199 6.46 5.34 -5.00
CA CYS A 199 5.55 6.47 -4.83
C CYS A 199 4.09 6.02 -5.00
N VAL A 200 3.19 6.52 -4.16
CA VAL A 200 1.76 6.21 -4.26
C VAL A 200 1.15 6.66 -5.59
N ASP A 201 1.67 7.73 -6.19
CA ASP A 201 1.21 8.22 -7.49
C ASP A 201 1.54 7.22 -8.61
N ASP A 202 2.72 6.59 -8.56
CA ASP A 202 3.07 5.48 -9.46
C ASP A 202 2.19 4.26 -9.24
N VAL A 203 1.91 3.92 -7.97
CA VAL A 203 1.06 2.78 -7.60
C VAL A 203 -0.32 2.91 -8.25
N VAL A 204 -1.02 4.02 -8.00
CA VAL A 204 -2.40 4.19 -8.50
C VAL A 204 -2.44 4.31 -10.02
N LYS A 205 -1.45 4.97 -10.62
CA LYS A 205 -1.33 5.09 -12.08
C LYS A 205 -1.09 3.73 -12.74
N ILE A 206 -0.14 2.95 -12.26
CA ILE A 206 0.20 1.63 -12.82
C ILE A 206 -0.98 0.68 -12.70
N MET A 207 -1.65 0.65 -11.52
CA MET A 207 -2.84 -0.17 -11.32
C MET A 207 -3.95 0.18 -12.32
N TYR A 208 -4.24 1.47 -12.50
CA TYR A 208 -5.26 1.94 -13.42
C TYR A 208 -4.91 1.62 -14.87
N ASP A 209 -3.69 1.93 -15.32
CA ASP A 209 -3.25 1.70 -16.70
C ASP A 209 -3.23 0.20 -17.04
N CYS A 210 -2.76 -0.63 -16.10
CA CYS A 210 -2.76 -2.08 -16.26
C CYS A 210 -4.19 -2.66 -16.27
N HIS A 211 -5.09 -2.16 -15.42
CA HIS A 211 -6.49 -2.58 -15.42
C HIS A 211 -7.16 -2.31 -16.77
N LYS A 212 -6.93 -1.14 -17.36
CA LYS A 212 -7.45 -0.80 -18.71
C LYS A 212 -6.88 -1.66 -19.82
N LYS A 213 -5.65 -2.14 -19.66
CA LYS A 213 -4.91 -2.87 -20.70
C LYS A 213 -5.09 -4.39 -20.63
N TYR A 214 -5.21 -4.93 -19.42
CA TYR A 214 -5.19 -6.38 -19.19
C TYR A 214 -6.52 -6.87 -18.62
N HIS A 215 -7.21 -7.74 -19.37
CA HIS A 215 -8.51 -8.31 -19.02
C HIS A 215 -8.37 -9.80 -18.60
N HIS A 216 -7.37 -10.11 -17.79
CA HIS A 216 -7.15 -11.46 -17.23
C HIS A 216 -6.58 -11.37 -15.83
N SER A 217 -6.80 -12.44 -15.06
CA SER A 217 -6.32 -12.53 -13.68
C SER A 217 -4.80 -12.72 -13.59
N PHE A 218 -4.18 -12.05 -12.63
CA PHE A 218 -2.76 -12.23 -12.31
C PHE A 218 -2.40 -11.78 -10.89
N ILE A 219 -1.26 -12.27 -10.41
CA ILE A 219 -0.54 -11.69 -9.27
C ILE A 219 0.72 -11.03 -9.82
N CYS A 220 1.02 -9.81 -9.38
CA CYS A 220 2.20 -9.07 -9.78
C CYS A 220 2.76 -8.24 -8.63
N ASN A 221 4.08 -8.22 -8.50
CA ASN A 221 4.75 -7.28 -7.61
C ASN A 221 4.56 -5.85 -8.08
N LEU A 222 4.48 -4.92 -7.13
CA LEU A 222 4.46 -3.49 -7.41
C LEU A 222 5.47 -2.78 -6.51
N GLY A 223 6.66 -2.65 -7.03
CA GLY A 223 7.83 -1.98 -6.50
C GLY A 223 8.66 -1.41 -7.63
N THR A 224 9.69 -0.65 -7.33
CA THR A 224 10.57 -0.04 -8.33
C THR A 224 11.62 -1.02 -8.85
N GLY A 225 11.95 -2.06 -8.08
CA GLY A 225 13.10 -2.95 -8.32
C GLY A 225 14.43 -2.36 -7.84
N ASP A 226 14.40 -1.14 -7.28
CA ASP A 226 15.53 -0.49 -6.65
C ASP A 226 15.33 -0.31 -5.15
N THR A 227 16.41 -0.11 -4.40
CA THR A 227 16.31 0.07 -2.96
C THR A 227 16.82 1.43 -2.51
N TYR A 228 16.19 1.93 -1.46
CA TYR A 228 16.56 3.19 -0.83
C TYR A 228 16.76 2.98 0.68
N SER A 229 17.83 3.54 1.27
CA SER A 229 18.10 3.34 2.69
C SER A 229 17.29 4.28 3.57
N PHE A 230 17.03 3.87 4.81
CA PHE A 230 16.41 4.76 5.80
C PHE A 230 17.29 5.96 6.13
N GLN A 231 18.63 5.77 6.08
CA GLN A 231 19.60 6.86 6.22
C GLN A 231 19.34 7.96 5.18
N LYS A 232 19.26 7.58 3.89
CA LYS A 232 19.01 8.54 2.80
C LYS A 232 17.67 9.27 2.96
N TRP A 233 16.61 8.57 3.40
CA TRP A 233 15.33 9.21 3.72
C TRP A 233 15.49 10.28 4.82
N GLY A 234 16.15 9.93 5.94
CA GLY A 234 16.38 10.87 7.03
C GLY A 234 17.18 12.09 6.58
N GLU A 235 18.25 11.90 5.83
CA GLU A 235 19.10 12.99 5.30
C GLU A 235 18.33 13.88 4.31
N LEU A 236 17.50 13.28 3.44
CA LEU A 236 16.70 14.01 2.47
C LEU A 236 15.69 14.94 3.16
N ILE A 237 14.95 14.40 4.14
CA ILE A 237 13.96 15.18 4.90
C ILE A 237 14.62 16.19 5.83
N ALA A 238 15.73 15.82 6.51
CA ALA A 238 16.48 16.73 7.37
C ALA A 238 16.93 17.98 6.59
N ARG A 239 17.47 17.80 5.38
CA ARG A 239 17.88 18.89 4.50
C ARG A 239 16.71 19.80 4.12
N LYS A 240 15.55 19.20 3.78
CA LYS A 240 14.37 19.96 3.37
C LYS A 240 13.75 20.79 4.49
N TYR A 241 13.79 20.29 5.71
CA TYR A 241 13.20 20.95 6.89
C TYR A 241 14.25 21.68 7.76
N ASN A 242 15.53 21.67 7.41
CA ASN A 242 16.62 22.16 8.25
C ASN A 242 16.58 21.53 9.65
N ALA A 243 16.29 20.22 9.72
CA ALA A 243 16.20 19.46 10.95
C ALA A 243 17.55 18.80 11.28
N GLU A 244 17.82 18.57 12.57
CA GLU A 244 18.97 17.82 13.05
C GLU A 244 18.73 16.31 12.94
N ILE A 245 19.80 15.52 12.81
CA ILE A 245 19.74 14.06 12.85
C ILE A 245 20.35 13.58 14.17
N GLU A 246 19.55 12.86 14.96
CA GLU A 246 19.98 12.17 16.17
C GLU A 246 20.08 10.66 15.90
N TYR A 247 21.23 10.06 16.14
CA TYR A 247 21.41 8.61 16.03
C TYR A 247 21.09 7.91 17.34
N ILE A 248 20.12 6.99 17.30
CA ILE A 248 19.67 6.21 18.45
C ILE A 248 19.97 4.72 18.26
N GLU A 249 20.02 3.95 19.34
CA GLU A 249 20.12 2.49 19.27
C GLU A 249 18.80 1.87 18.78
N VAL A 250 18.90 0.71 18.14
CA VAL A 250 17.70 -0.06 17.76
C VAL A 250 17.00 -0.53 19.04
N PRO A 251 15.70 -0.27 19.23
CA PRO A 251 14.95 -0.80 20.36
C PRO A 251 15.05 -2.33 20.43
N LYS A 252 15.22 -2.86 21.66
CA LYS A 252 15.39 -4.31 21.86
C LYS A 252 14.24 -5.13 21.29
N GLU A 253 13.04 -4.58 21.32
CA GLU A 253 11.81 -5.19 20.79
C GLU A 253 11.86 -5.39 19.26
N LEU A 254 12.73 -4.65 18.58
CA LEU A 254 12.92 -4.74 17.12
C LEU A 254 14.15 -5.57 16.74
N GLU A 255 15.01 -5.93 17.69
CA GLU A 255 16.19 -6.74 17.41
C GLU A 255 15.79 -8.12 16.87
N GLY A 256 16.36 -8.50 15.73
CA GLY A 256 16.14 -9.81 15.10
C GLY A 256 14.81 -9.97 14.35
N ILE A 257 13.85 -9.04 14.51
CA ILE A 257 12.59 -9.05 13.74
C ILE A 257 12.54 -7.95 12.69
N TYR A 258 13.45 -6.97 12.79
CA TYR A 258 13.51 -5.86 11.85
C TYR A 258 14.11 -6.29 10.53
N GLN A 259 13.27 -6.36 9.52
CA GLN A 259 13.69 -6.76 8.18
C GLN A 259 14.72 -5.76 7.61
N MET A 260 15.90 -6.24 7.22
CA MET A 260 17.01 -5.38 6.78
C MET A 260 16.93 -5.00 5.31
N TYR A 261 16.36 -5.88 4.47
CA TYR A 261 16.37 -5.71 3.03
C TYR A 261 15.07 -6.19 2.40
N THR A 262 14.50 -5.40 1.48
CA THR A 262 13.44 -5.84 0.58
C THR A 262 13.64 -5.24 -0.80
N ARG A 263 13.45 -6.03 -1.84
CA ARG A 263 13.53 -5.60 -3.23
C ARG A 263 12.54 -6.38 -4.08
N SER A 264 11.84 -5.69 -4.95
CA SER A 264 10.91 -6.28 -5.90
C SER A 264 11.66 -6.97 -7.04
N ASN A 265 11.27 -8.21 -7.35
CA ASN A 265 11.57 -8.81 -8.65
C ASN A 265 10.58 -8.25 -9.67
N ASN A 266 11.07 -7.43 -10.59
CA ASN A 266 10.23 -6.71 -11.54
C ASN A 266 10.10 -7.40 -12.91
N ASN A 267 10.52 -8.66 -13.05
CA ASN A 267 10.47 -9.38 -14.33
C ASN A 267 9.05 -9.44 -14.92
N LYS A 268 8.03 -9.59 -14.09
CA LYS A 268 6.64 -9.60 -14.51
C LYS A 268 6.08 -8.20 -14.72
N LEU A 269 6.43 -7.27 -13.85
CA LEU A 269 5.98 -5.87 -13.90
C LEU A 269 6.51 -5.19 -15.17
N SER A 270 7.82 -5.28 -15.47
CA SER A 270 8.42 -4.63 -16.65
C SER A 270 7.79 -5.09 -17.97
N LYS A 271 7.37 -6.35 -18.07
CA LYS A 271 6.62 -6.82 -19.26
C LYS A 271 5.23 -6.15 -19.39
N LYS A 272 4.65 -5.69 -18.30
CA LYS A 272 3.34 -5.03 -18.30
C LYS A 272 3.44 -3.53 -18.60
N ILE A 273 4.41 -2.85 -18.00
CA ILE A 273 4.53 -1.39 -18.03
C ILE A 273 5.61 -0.87 -18.99
N GLY A 274 6.47 -1.74 -19.55
CA GLY A 274 7.58 -1.34 -20.44
C GLY A 274 8.61 -0.49 -19.70
N ASP A 275 9.18 0.49 -20.41
CA ASP A 275 10.20 1.43 -19.90
C ASP A 275 9.55 2.53 -19.04
N TYR A 276 8.95 2.13 -17.92
CA TYR A 276 8.31 3.06 -16.98
C TYR A 276 9.36 3.74 -16.11
N LYS A 277 9.34 5.08 -16.05
CA LYS A 277 10.18 5.87 -15.16
C LYS A 277 9.44 6.11 -13.84
N PHE A 278 9.89 5.47 -12.78
CA PHE A 278 9.35 5.68 -11.44
C PHE A 278 9.77 7.05 -10.87
N ILE A 279 8.88 7.63 -10.06
CA ILE A 279 9.17 8.84 -9.28
C ILE A 279 10.15 8.48 -8.16
N THR A 280 11.32 9.13 -8.16
CA THR A 280 12.31 8.92 -7.10
C THR A 280 11.92 9.64 -5.81
N PRO A 281 12.44 9.21 -4.63
CA PRO A 281 12.25 9.94 -3.37
C PRO A 281 12.64 11.43 -3.48
N GLU A 282 13.73 11.72 -4.16
CA GLU A 282 14.23 13.08 -4.38
C GLU A 282 13.25 13.92 -5.23
N GLU A 283 12.83 13.39 -6.38
CA GLU A 283 11.86 14.06 -7.25
C GLU A 283 10.53 14.33 -6.51
N PHE A 284 10.07 13.33 -5.71
CA PHE A 284 8.84 13.47 -4.95
C PHE A 284 8.94 14.55 -3.85
N VAL A 285 10.03 14.55 -3.08
CA VAL A 285 10.26 15.54 -2.01
C VAL A 285 10.40 16.94 -2.60
N GLU A 286 11.10 17.10 -3.73
CA GLU A 286 11.24 18.40 -4.40
C GLU A 286 9.91 18.96 -4.87
N ALA A 287 9.02 18.10 -5.37
CA ALA A 287 7.72 18.52 -5.90
C ALA A 287 6.66 18.79 -4.81
N ASN A 288 6.78 18.19 -3.61
CA ASN A 288 5.71 18.18 -2.60
C ASN A 288 6.06 18.88 -1.29
N LEU A 289 7.30 19.20 -1.02
CA LEU A 289 7.78 19.86 0.21
C LEU A 289 8.60 21.11 -0.09
#